data_1a3cc889fcd6c6062ca901222706b868
#
_entry.id   1a3cc889fcd6c6062ca901222706b868
#
_cell.length_a   1.000
_cell.length_b   1.000
_cell.length_c   1.000
_cell.angle_alpha   90.00
_cell.angle_beta   90.00
_cell.angle_gamma   90.00
#
_symmetry.space_group_name_H-M   'P 1'
#
loop_
_entity.id
_entity.type
_entity.pdbx_description
1 polymer ?
#
loop_
_entity_poly.entity_id
_entity_poly.type
_entity_poly.pdbx_seq_one_letter_code
_entity_poly.pdbx_strand_id
1 'polypeptide(L)'
;MLNYFISIYNRLEGRAGIVFMSTDYIKRRVDNGLRYNKKGYKEINSRIGRKFFDLNATSRNDIYAICQANGLTNEAEIKRVMKDVEACDNDLRRVKRVVHAQKRRAEQQKGRDEE
;
A
#
# COMPACT_ATOMS: atom_id res chain seq x y z
N MET A 1 -17.60 7.09 14.90
CA MET A 1 -16.85 6.24 13.93
C MET A 1 -16.80 4.77 14.34
N LEU A 2 -16.39 4.43 15.57
CA LEU A 2 -16.29 3.04 16.08
C LEU A 2 -17.64 2.31 16.06
N ASN A 3 -18.73 2.96 16.49
CA ASN A 3 -20.07 2.34 16.48
C ASN A 3 -20.59 2.05 15.07
N TYR A 4 -20.24 2.90 14.11
CA TYR A 4 -20.59 2.69 12.70
C TYR A 4 -19.92 1.45 12.13
N PHE A 5 -18.64 1.25 12.44
CA PHE A 5 -17.89 0.08 12.07
C PHE A 5 -18.49 -1.22 12.64
N ILE A 6 -18.80 -1.22 13.93
CA ILE A 6 -19.44 -2.38 14.58
C ILE A 6 -20.78 -2.72 13.91
N SER A 7 -21.58 -1.69 13.57
CA SER A 7 -22.84 -1.89 12.87
C SER A 7 -22.68 -2.52 11.49
N ILE A 8 -21.67 -2.08 10.70
CA ILE A 8 -21.35 -2.66 9.40
C ILE A 8 -20.90 -4.09 9.56
N TYR A 9 -19.98 -4.37 10.49
CA TYR A 9 -19.50 -5.70 10.74
C TYR A 9 -20.64 -6.66 11.07
N ASN A 10 -21.51 -6.29 12.00
CA ASN A 10 -22.63 -7.14 12.42
C ASN A 10 -23.61 -7.45 11.26
N ARG A 11 -23.80 -6.51 10.33
CA ARG A 11 -24.65 -6.72 9.14
C ARG A 11 -24.02 -7.63 8.11
N LEU A 12 -22.69 -7.63 8.02
CA LEU A 12 -21.93 -8.37 7.01
C LEU A 12 -21.40 -9.71 7.52
N GLU A 13 -21.55 -9.99 8.83
CA GLU A 13 -21.06 -11.23 9.43
C GLU A 13 -21.64 -12.44 8.71
N GLY A 14 -20.75 -13.36 8.29
CA GLY A 14 -21.12 -14.53 7.50
C GLY A 14 -21.47 -14.29 6.03
N ARG A 15 -21.46 -13.03 5.56
CA ARG A 15 -21.76 -12.65 4.17
C ARG A 15 -20.58 -12.08 3.42
N ALA A 16 -19.69 -11.38 4.12
CA ALA A 16 -18.52 -10.75 3.52
C ALA A 16 -17.34 -10.71 4.51
N GLY A 17 -16.13 -10.78 3.97
CA GLY A 17 -14.91 -10.47 4.71
C GLY A 17 -14.63 -8.98 4.67
N ILE A 18 -14.15 -8.41 5.79
CA ILE A 18 -13.77 -7.00 5.88
C ILE A 18 -12.26 -6.93 6.14
N VAL A 19 -11.55 -6.19 5.30
CA VAL A 19 -10.13 -5.91 5.46
C VAL A 19 -9.95 -4.41 5.74
N PHE A 20 -9.26 -4.09 6.84
CA PHE A 20 -8.90 -2.72 7.16
C PHE A 20 -7.44 -2.49 6.80
N MET A 21 -7.21 -1.43 6.08
CA MET A 21 -5.87 -0.95 5.75
C MET A 21 -5.68 0.44 6.35
N SER A 22 -4.62 0.62 7.10
CA SER A 22 -4.34 1.86 7.81
C SER A 22 -2.85 1.99 8.09
N THR A 23 -2.43 3.16 8.53
CA THR A 23 -1.13 3.36 9.16
C THR A 23 -1.14 2.83 10.60
N ASP A 24 0.02 2.77 11.25
CA ASP A 24 0.16 2.35 12.66
C ASP A 24 -0.70 3.15 13.65
N TYR A 25 -1.25 4.27 13.20
CA TYR A 25 -2.12 5.10 14.02
C TYR A 25 -3.35 4.35 14.55
N ILE A 26 -3.98 3.49 13.74
CA ILE A 26 -5.14 2.71 14.17
C ILE A 26 -4.76 1.70 15.24
N LYS A 27 -3.64 1.01 15.09
CA LYS A 27 -3.12 0.07 16.09
C LYS A 27 -2.91 0.78 17.42
N ARG A 28 -2.17 1.90 17.41
CA ARG A 28 -1.93 2.71 18.62
C ARG A 28 -3.23 3.21 19.26
N ARG A 29 -4.20 3.60 18.45
CA ARG A 29 -5.50 4.07 18.94
C ARG A 29 -6.31 2.96 19.62
N VAL A 30 -6.30 1.76 19.05
CA VAL A 30 -6.96 0.58 19.65
C VAL A 30 -6.26 0.21 20.95
N ASP A 31 -4.93 0.12 20.97
CA ASP A 31 -4.14 -0.22 22.15
C ASP A 31 -4.38 0.78 23.29
N ASN A 32 -4.38 2.07 22.98
CA ASN A 32 -4.69 3.11 23.96
C ASN A 32 -6.15 3.03 24.47
N GLY A 33 -7.10 2.75 23.58
CA GLY A 33 -8.48 2.57 23.96
C GLY A 33 -8.69 1.38 24.91
N LEU A 34 -7.99 0.29 24.67
CA LEU A 34 -8.00 -0.89 25.56
C LEU A 34 -7.32 -0.58 26.89
N ARG A 35 -6.14 0.05 26.88
CA ARG A 35 -5.39 0.43 28.09
C ARG A 35 -6.22 1.30 29.04
N TYR A 36 -6.92 2.27 28.49
CA TYR A 36 -7.77 3.18 29.28
C TYR A 36 -9.22 2.73 29.40
N ASN A 37 -9.51 1.48 29.05
CA ASN A 37 -10.83 0.86 29.13
C ASN A 37 -11.96 1.72 28.51
N LYS A 38 -11.66 2.37 27.40
CA LYS A 38 -12.63 3.22 26.68
C LYS A 38 -13.71 2.35 26.04
N LYS A 39 -14.96 2.86 26.10
CA LYS A 39 -16.13 2.16 25.56
C LYS A 39 -15.98 1.82 24.08
N GLY A 40 -16.31 0.60 23.71
CA GLY A 40 -16.32 0.10 22.32
C GLY A 40 -14.99 -0.49 21.82
N TYR A 41 -13.86 -0.21 22.48
CA TYR A 41 -12.56 -0.70 22.02
C TYR A 41 -12.35 -2.21 22.22
N LYS A 42 -12.89 -2.77 23.29
CA LYS A 42 -12.86 -4.24 23.51
C LYS A 42 -13.63 -4.97 22.41
N GLU A 43 -14.78 -4.43 22.04
CA GLU A 43 -15.62 -5.01 20.99
C GLU A 43 -14.94 -4.93 19.63
N ILE A 44 -14.40 -3.78 19.26
CA ILE A 44 -13.63 -3.62 18.01
C ILE A 44 -12.45 -4.58 17.97
N ASN A 45 -11.65 -4.62 19.02
CA ASN A 45 -10.49 -5.51 19.08
C ASN A 45 -10.89 -6.98 18.90
N SER A 46 -12.03 -7.38 19.45
CA SER A 46 -12.58 -8.73 19.25
C SER A 46 -12.99 -8.95 17.77
N ARG A 47 -13.66 -7.99 17.15
CA ARG A 47 -14.14 -8.07 15.75
C ARG A 47 -13.01 -8.12 14.72
N ILE A 48 -11.93 -7.40 14.94
CA ILE A 48 -10.73 -7.46 14.08
C ILE A 48 -9.84 -8.69 14.37
N GLY A 49 -10.27 -9.61 15.24
CA GLY A 49 -9.54 -10.82 15.54
C GLY A 49 -8.31 -10.64 16.44
N ARG A 50 -8.18 -9.51 17.11
CA ARG A 50 -7.08 -9.16 18.03
C ARG A 50 -5.69 -9.18 17.39
N LYS A 51 -5.62 -9.08 16.07
CA LYS A 51 -4.36 -9.12 15.30
C LYS A 51 -4.26 -7.96 14.35
N PHE A 52 -3.07 -7.44 14.24
CA PHE A 52 -2.66 -6.52 13.19
C PHE A 52 -1.54 -7.17 12.39
N PHE A 53 -1.60 -7.02 11.08
CA PHE A 53 -0.56 -7.50 10.18
C PHE A 53 0.22 -6.29 9.69
N ASP A 54 1.47 -6.18 10.13
CA ASP A 54 2.35 -5.13 9.68
C ASP A 54 2.84 -5.45 8.26
N LEU A 55 2.72 -4.49 7.34
CA LEU A 55 3.31 -4.60 6.02
C LEU A 55 4.78 -4.18 6.11
N ASN A 56 5.66 -4.98 5.53
CA ASN A 56 7.06 -4.64 5.43
C ASN A 56 7.27 -3.37 4.61
N ALA A 57 8.35 -2.65 4.90
CA ALA A 57 8.78 -1.55 4.05
C ALA A 57 9.06 -2.06 2.62
N THR A 58 8.79 -1.21 1.63
CA THR A 58 9.02 -1.55 0.22
C THR A 58 10.49 -1.85 -0.02
N SER A 59 10.79 -3.04 -0.52
CA SER A 59 12.13 -3.50 -0.82
C SER A 59 12.54 -3.15 -2.27
N ARG A 60 13.83 -3.26 -2.57
CA ARG A 60 14.33 -3.14 -3.96
C ARG A 60 13.71 -4.18 -4.90
N ASN A 61 13.47 -5.40 -4.40
CA ASN A 61 12.85 -6.47 -5.18
C ASN A 61 11.39 -6.13 -5.53
N ASP A 62 10.66 -5.50 -4.61
CA ASP A 62 9.30 -5.04 -4.88
C ASP A 62 9.28 -3.99 -5.99
N ILE A 63 10.22 -3.04 -5.97
CA ILE A 63 10.34 -2.00 -7.01
C ILE A 63 10.67 -2.64 -8.36
N TYR A 64 11.60 -3.60 -8.39
CA TYR A 64 11.95 -4.33 -9.60
C TYR A 64 10.71 -5.06 -10.18
N ALA A 65 9.98 -5.79 -9.35
CA ALA A 65 8.76 -6.48 -9.72
C ALA A 65 7.67 -5.52 -10.25
N ILE A 66 7.52 -4.35 -9.62
CA ILE A 66 6.57 -3.30 -10.09
C ILE A 66 6.99 -2.78 -11.46
N CYS A 67 8.28 -2.54 -11.70
CA CYS A 67 8.78 -2.11 -13.00
C CYS A 67 8.45 -3.13 -14.08
N GLN A 68 8.75 -4.41 -13.84
CA GLN A 68 8.44 -5.50 -14.77
C GLN A 68 6.94 -5.64 -15.02
N ALA A 69 6.12 -5.63 -13.99
CA ALA A 69 4.66 -5.72 -14.09
C ALA A 69 4.06 -4.55 -14.90
N ASN A 70 4.76 -3.42 -14.95
CA ASN A 70 4.38 -2.28 -15.76
C ASN A 70 5.02 -2.26 -17.16
N GLY A 71 5.67 -3.34 -17.57
CA GLY A 71 6.21 -3.52 -18.92
C GLY A 71 7.58 -2.86 -19.17
N LEU A 72 8.31 -2.46 -18.12
CA LEU A 72 9.71 -2.10 -18.25
C LEU A 72 10.54 -3.39 -18.28
N THR A 73 11.11 -3.73 -19.44
CA THR A 73 11.92 -4.94 -19.64
C THR A 73 13.41 -4.64 -19.69
N ASN A 74 13.78 -3.39 -19.99
CA ASN A 74 15.18 -2.98 -20.09
C ASN A 74 15.78 -2.80 -18.70
N GLU A 75 16.80 -3.61 -18.37
CA GLU A 75 17.46 -3.56 -17.07
C GLU A 75 18.11 -2.21 -16.74
N ALA A 76 18.65 -1.51 -17.75
CA ALA A 76 19.25 -0.20 -17.54
C ALA A 76 18.20 0.84 -17.13
N GLU A 77 16.99 0.77 -17.70
CA GLU A 77 15.87 1.62 -17.33
C GLU A 77 15.36 1.29 -15.92
N ILE A 78 15.21 0.01 -15.60
CA ILE A 78 14.82 -0.44 -14.26
C ILE A 78 15.81 0.05 -13.21
N LYS A 79 17.12 -0.09 -13.47
CA LYS A 79 18.17 0.42 -12.56
C LYS A 79 18.11 1.93 -12.36
N ARG A 80 17.76 2.71 -13.39
CA ARG A 80 17.56 4.16 -13.28
C ARG A 80 16.37 4.48 -12.37
N VAL A 81 15.23 3.77 -12.58
CA VAL A 81 14.05 3.90 -11.72
C VAL A 81 14.40 3.58 -10.27
N MET A 82 15.08 2.45 -10.03
CA MET A 82 15.46 2.00 -8.69
C MET A 82 16.35 3.04 -7.98
N LYS A 83 17.33 3.60 -8.69
CA LYS A 83 18.22 4.63 -8.13
C LYS A 83 17.46 5.91 -7.77
N ASP A 84 16.54 6.35 -8.62
CA ASP A 84 15.73 7.56 -8.35
C ASP A 84 14.79 7.36 -7.17
N VAL A 85 14.20 6.18 -7.04
CA VAL A 85 13.25 5.86 -5.97
C VAL A 85 13.94 5.59 -4.64
N GLU A 86 15.15 5.01 -4.66
CA GLU A 86 15.97 4.79 -3.47
C GLU A 86 16.30 6.12 -2.75
N ALA A 87 16.52 7.19 -3.50
CA ALA A 87 16.70 8.53 -2.95
C ALA A 87 15.44 9.10 -2.24
N CYS A 88 14.28 8.44 -2.41
CA CYS A 88 12.99 8.80 -1.80
C CYS A 88 12.46 7.66 -0.90
N ASP A 89 13.34 6.95 -0.21
CA ASP A 89 12.98 5.87 0.73
C ASP A 89 12.06 4.79 0.13
N ASN A 90 12.21 4.50 -1.14
CA ASN A 90 11.38 3.54 -1.88
C ASN A 90 9.87 3.86 -1.85
N ASP A 91 9.50 5.13 -1.84
CA ASP A 91 8.09 5.56 -1.86
C ASP A 91 7.38 5.07 -3.12
N LEU A 92 6.35 4.26 -2.96
CA LEU A 92 5.54 3.68 -4.05
C LEU A 92 4.87 4.74 -4.94
N ARG A 93 4.54 5.91 -4.41
CA ARG A 93 4.00 7.02 -5.22
C ARG A 93 5.07 7.57 -6.16
N ARG A 94 6.32 7.62 -5.70
CA ARG A 94 7.45 7.99 -6.53
C ARG A 94 7.71 6.94 -7.61
N VAL A 95 7.71 5.65 -7.27
CA VAL A 95 7.82 4.53 -8.22
C VAL A 95 6.81 4.70 -9.36
N LYS A 96 5.54 4.87 -9.03
CA LYS A 96 4.48 5.06 -10.03
C LYS A 96 4.76 6.22 -10.98
N ARG A 97 5.15 7.37 -10.45
CA ARG A 97 5.46 8.58 -11.25
C ARG A 97 6.64 8.35 -12.20
N VAL A 98 7.71 7.73 -11.71
CA VAL A 98 8.93 7.51 -12.49
C VAL A 98 8.69 6.47 -13.58
N VAL A 99 7.98 5.38 -13.27
CA VAL A 99 7.60 4.36 -14.26
C VAL A 99 6.73 4.96 -15.38
N HIS A 100 5.73 5.78 -15.03
CA HIS A 100 4.92 6.48 -16.02
C HIS A 100 5.72 7.43 -16.91
N ALA A 101 6.64 8.18 -16.31
CA ALA A 101 7.52 9.09 -17.07
C ALA A 101 8.40 8.33 -18.06
N GLN A 102 8.93 7.18 -17.64
CA GLN A 102 9.78 6.34 -18.46
C GLN A 102 9.01 5.74 -19.67
N LYS A 103 7.79 5.26 -19.43
CA LYS A 103 6.91 4.76 -20.51
C LYS A 103 6.64 5.82 -21.57
N ARG A 104 6.25 7.03 -21.14
CA ARG A 104 5.99 8.14 -22.08
C ARG A 104 7.22 8.48 -22.94
N ARG A 105 8.41 8.45 -22.35
CA ARG A 105 9.66 8.68 -23.09
C ARG A 105 9.90 7.60 -24.13
N ALA A 106 9.70 6.34 -23.78
CA ALA A 106 9.87 5.22 -24.69
C ALA A 106 8.86 5.29 -25.87
N GLU A 107 7.60 5.63 -25.59
CA GLU A 107 6.58 5.85 -26.63
C GLU A 107 6.91 7.00 -27.57
N GLN A 108 7.39 8.12 -27.03
CA GLN A 108 7.81 9.28 -27.85
C GLN A 108 9.03 9.00 -28.73
N GLN A 109 9.96 8.14 -28.27
CA GLN A 109 11.11 7.72 -29.07
C GLN A 109 10.66 6.82 -30.23
N LYS A 110 9.80 5.85 -29.98
CA LYS A 110 9.26 5.00 -31.07
C LYS A 110 8.53 5.78 -32.15
N GLY A 111 7.73 6.76 -31.80
CA GLY A 111 7.03 7.59 -32.77
C GLY A 111 7.94 8.51 -33.58
N ARG A 112 9.18 8.77 -33.14
CA ARG A 112 10.18 9.53 -33.92
C ARG A 112 11.00 8.68 -34.86
N ASP A 113 11.16 7.39 -34.51
CA ASP A 113 11.92 6.44 -35.33
C ASP A 113 11.07 5.87 -36.48
N GLU A 114 9.74 6.07 -36.42
CA GLU A 114 8.78 5.65 -37.45
C GLU A 114 8.42 6.76 -38.45
N GLU A 115 8.89 8.01 -38.26
CA GLU A 115 8.80 9.12 -39.20
C GLU A 115 10.10 9.27 -40.05
#